data_bd8f91ae830438219dbaaf7874de24e0
#
_entry.id   bd8f91ae830438219dbaaf7874de24e0
#
_cell.length_a   1.000
_cell.length_b   1.000
_cell.length_c   1.000
_cell.angle_alpha   90.00
_cell.angle_beta   90.00
_cell.angle_gamma   90.00
#
_symmetry.space_group_name_H-M   'P 1'
#
loop_
_entity.id
_entity.type
_entity.pdbx_description
1 polymer ?
#
loop_
_entity_poly.entity_id
_entity_poly.type
_entity_poly.pdbx_seq_one_letter_code
_entity_poly.pdbx_strand_id
1 'polypeptide(L)'
;YQVDPRTLETEGPLTFGGARPLKFSAHPKVDPRTGALHFFDYGPVAPFMRYGVVSRDGELVHLTDIALEGPRFPHDMALSEKHVIVMDPPLRVSQKALRAGRWGLELPPETPMRFGILPQGGSGDSVRWFETEPCYVYHTINAWEEGDEVVLVGCRVLDPLPPIDPSDGIYAVMMANLQMTAELYEWRFDMRTGQTRGRTLDDRNTEFPSMNVEQLGRPTRFSYNVRLAGRPTLRFDAIVKYDTRTGEAATHEFGPGRYGSESPFAPRDPSRAMDPDSEDDGYVLSFVHDENTQRSEVVVLPALDLASGPVARVLLPRRVPLGFHACWVPGT
;
A
#
# COMPACT_ATOMS: atom_id res chain seq x y z
N TYR A 1 -4.32 11.35 -14.33
CA TYR A 1 -3.84 11.32 -15.72
C TYR A 1 -3.81 9.88 -16.21
N GLN A 2 -4.14 9.69 -17.47
CA GLN A 2 -3.99 8.42 -18.18
C GLN A 2 -2.62 8.40 -18.84
N VAL A 3 -1.93 7.27 -18.74
CA VAL A 3 -0.61 7.03 -19.31
C VAL A 3 -0.68 5.74 -20.12
N ASP A 4 -0.22 5.77 -21.37
CA ASP A 4 -0.08 4.56 -22.18
C ASP A 4 1.03 3.68 -21.59
N PRO A 5 0.74 2.43 -21.17
CA PRO A 5 1.74 1.58 -20.52
C PRO A 5 2.86 1.09 -21.46
N ARG A 6 2.71 1.20 -22.78
CA ARG A 6 3.72 0.78 -23.77
C ARG A 6 4.67 1.91 -24.13
N THR A 7 4.13 3.13 -24.32
CA THR A 7 4.92 4.29 -24.75
C THR A 7 5.34 5.17 -23.57
N LEU A 8 4.66 5.06 -22.43
CA LEU A 8 4.74 5.92 -21.26
C LEU A 8 4.34 7.38 -21.56
N GLU A 9 3.63 7.61 -22.66
CA GLU A 9 3.10 8.93 -22.99
C GLU A 9 1.88 9.26 -22.14
N THR A 10 1.82 10.50 -21.68
CA THR A 10 0.66 10.99 -20.92
C THR A 10 -0.43 11.43 -21.89
N GLU A 11 -1.58 10.75 -21.87
CA GLU A 11 -2.72 11.04 -22.74
C GLU A 11 -3.58 12.20 -22.22
N GLY A 12 -3.54 12.47 -20.91
CA GLY A 12 -4.26 13.60 -20.30
C GLY A 12 -5.03 13.23 -19.02
N PRO A 13 -5.83 14.17 -18.49
CA PRO A 13 -6.64 13.93 -17.30
C PRO A 13 -7.79 12.97 -17.60
N LEU A 14 -7.92 11.94 -16.77
CA LEU A 14 -9.00 10.96 -16.85
C LEU A 14 -10.20 11.42 -16.01
N THR A 15 -11.40 11.47 -16.60
CA THR A 15 -12.62 11.98 -15.96
C THR A 15 -13.65 10.90 -15.61
N PHE A 16 -13.44 9.67 -16.07
CA PHE A 16 -14.36 8.54 -15.89
C PHE A 16 -15.82 8.88 -16.26
N GLY A 17 -15.99 9.45 -17.45
CA GLY A 17 -17.32 9.86 -17.96
C GLY A 17 -17.86 11.17 -17.38
N GLY A 18 -17.19 11.78 -16.40
CA GLY A 18 -17.62 13.03 -15.78
C GLY A 18 -17.11 14.29 -16.47
N ALA A 19 -17.68 15.44 -16.13
CA ALA A 19 -17.27 16.74 -16.66
C ALA A 19 -15.94 17.26 -16.08
N ARG A 20 -15.47 16.68 -14.99
CA ARG A 20 -14.23 17.08 -14.31
C ARG A 20 -13.47 15.86 -13.83
N PRO A 21 -12.12 15.93 -13.74
CA PRO A 21 -11.32 14.88 -13.11
C PRO A 21 -11.76 14.66 -11.67
N LEU A 22 -11.84 13.38 -11.28
CA LEU A 22 -12.06 13.01 -9.88
C LEU A 22 -10.76 13.21 -9.09
N LYS A 23 -10.92 13.46 -7.80
CA LYS A 23 -9.79 13.32 -6.86
C LYS A 23 -9.63 11.83 -6.56
N PHE A 24 -8.41 11.38 -6.51
CA PHE A 24 -8.03 10.00 -6.25
C PHE A 24 -6.91 9.95 -5.23
N SER A 25 -6.98 9.00 -4.31
CA SER A 25 -5.81 8.57 -3.55
C SER A 25 -4.85 7.78 -4.46
N ALA A 26 -3.60 7.61 -4.01
CA ALA A 26 -2.59 6.89 -4.77
C ALA A 26 -2.81 5.37 -4.81
N HIS A 27 -3.68 4.82 -3.95
CA HIS A 27 -3.86 3.39 -3.74
C HIS A 27 -5.29 2.88 -4.04
N PRO A 28 -5.82 3.07 -5.27
CA PRO A 28 -7.06 2.41 -5.66
C PRO A 28 -6.85 0.90 -5.73
N LYS A 29 -7.93 0.14 -5.59
CA LYS A 29 -7.91 -1.32 -5.71
C LYS A 29 -8.80 -1.75 -6.88
N VAL A 30 -8.28 -2.58 -7.76
CA VAL A 30 -9.07 -3.19 -8.84
C VAL A 30 -9.50 -4.57 -8.41
N ASP A 31 -10.80 -4.80 -8.30
CA ASP A 31 -11.33 -6.13 -8.02
C ASP A 31 -11.09 -7.04 -9.23
N PRO A 32 -10.27 -8.08 -9.12
CA PRO A 32 -9.93 -8.93 -10.27
C PRO A 32 -11.11 -9.74 -10.82
N ARG A 33 -12.17 -9.92 -10.02
CA ARG A 33 -13.38 -10.66 -10.42
C ARG A 33 -14.31 -9.84 -11.31
N THR A 34 -14.40 -8.54 -11.03
CA THR A 34 -15.34 -7.63 -11.70
C THR A 34 -14.66 -6.64 -12.63
N GLY A 35 -13.37 -6.37 -12.40
CA GLY A 35 -12.61 -5.30 -13.05
C GLY A 35 -13.00 -3.90 -12.55
N ALA A 36 -13.82 -3.81 -11.51
CA ALA A 36 -14.21 -2.53 -10.93
C ALA A 36 -13.04 -1.94 -10.12
N LEU A 37 -12.81 -0.64 -10.30
CA LEU A 37 -11.79 0.10 -9.57
C LEU A 37 -12.46 0.82 -8.39
N HIS A 38 -12.05 0.45 -7.18
CA HIS A 38 -12.46 1.06 -5.93
C HIS A 38 -11.42 2.08 -5.49
N PHE A 39 -11.89 3.27 -5.11
CA PHE A 39 -11.00 4.35 -4.69
C PHE A 39 -11.59 5.14 -3.52
N PHE A 40 -10.75 5.88 -2.84
CA PHE A 40 -11.17 6.95 -1.95
C PHE A 40 -10.50 8.26 -2.35
N ASP A 41 -11.11 9.36 -1.95
CA ASP A 41 -10.46 10.66 -1.90
C ASP A 41 -10.56 11.24 -0.49
N TYR A 42 -9.69 12.20 -0.19
CA TYR A 42 -9.73 12.92 1.07
C TYR A 42 -9.30 14.38 0.90
N GLY A 43 -9.64 15.21 1.86
CA GLY A 43 -9.30 16.62 1.77
C GLY A 43 -9.53 17.40 3.06
N PRO A 44 -9.09 18.68 3.08
CA PRO A 44 -9.18 19.53 4.27
C PRO A 44 -10.57 20.12 4.51
N VAL A 45 -11.52 19.91 3.60
CA VAL A 45 -12.88 20.44 3.65
C VAL A 45 -13.87 19.28 3.63
N ALA A 46 -14.95 19.39 4.41
CA ALA A 46 -16.01 18.37 4.43
C ALA A 46 -16.50 18.04 3.00
N PRO A 47 -16.77 16.76 2.73
CA PRO A 47 -16.97 15.64 3.66
C PRO A 47 -15.69 14.99 4.23
N PHE A 48 -14.53 15.51 3.99
CA PHE A 48 -13.19 15.03 4.38
C PHE A 48 -12.75 13.71 3.74
N MET A 49 -13.65 12.79 3.46
CA MET A 49 -13.38 11.54 2.73
C MET A 49 -14.60 11.16 1.89
N ARG A 50 -14.35 10.56 0.73
CA ARG A 50 -15.36 9.90 -0.09
C ARG A 50 -14.84 8.54 -0.55
N TYR A 51 -15.75 7.61 -0.73
CA TYR A 51 -15.49 6.34 -1.37
C TYR A 51 -16.24 6.28 -2.71
N GLY A 52 -15.59 5.74 -3.73
CA GLY A 52 -16.19 5.61 -5.05
C GLY A 52 -15.79 4.34 -5.78
N VAL A 53 -16.57 4.01 -6.81
CA VAL A 53 -16.35 2.87 -7.70
C VAL A 53 -16.45 3.33 -9.15
N VAL A 54 -15.45 2.94 -9.93
CA VAL A 54 -15.44 3.06 -11.38
C VAL A 54 -15.64 1.66 -11.97
N SER A 55 -16.57 1.50 -12.91
CA SER A 55 -16.82 0.23 -13.57
C SER A 55 -15.63 -0.21 -14.45
N ARG A 56 -15.62 -1.47 -14.86
CA ARG A 56 -14.64 -2.01 -15.81
C ARG A 56 -14.58 -1.21 -17.12
N ASP A 57 -15.70 -0.60 -17.51
CA ASP A 57 -15.80 0.20 -18.74
C ASP A 57 -15.33 1.65 -18.54
N GLY A 58 -14.82 1.98 -17.35
CA GLY A 58 -14.26 3.31 -17.05
C GLY A 58 -15.31 4.36 -16.67
N GLU A 59 -16.49 3.97 -16.23
CA GLU A 59 -17.56 4.87 -15.80
C GLU A 59 -17.66 4.96 -14.29
N LEU A 60 -17.81 6.17 -13.73
CA LEU A 60 -18.09 6.35 -12.31
C LEU A 60 -19.51 5.86 -12.01
N VAL A 61 -19.64 4.74 -11.32
CA VAL A 61 -20.94 4.09 -11.00
C VAL A 61 -21.38 4.28 -9.56
N HIS A 62 -20.46 4.67 -8.67
CA HIS A 62 -20.77 4.92 -7.26
C HIS A 62 -19.86 5.99 -6.68
N LEU A 63 -20.42 6.88 -5.85
CA LEU A 63 -19.68 7.85 -5.05
C LEU A 63 -20.49 8.20 -3.81
N THR A 64 -19.89 8.06 -2.63
CA THR A 64 -20.54 8.33 -1.35
C THR A 64 -19.60 9.07 -0.39
N ASP A 65 -20.16 9.96 0.42
CA ASP A 65 -19.43 10.64 1.47
C ASP A 65 -19.23 9.72 2.67
N ILE A 66 -18.05 9.73 3.26
CA ILE A 66 -17.72 9.03 4.51
C ILE A 66 -17.63 10.10 5.61
N ALA A 67 -18.50 10.00 6.60
CA ALA A 67 -18.55 10.97 7.70
C ALA A 67 -17.32 10.83 8.62
N LEU A 68 -16.49 11.87 8.65
CA LEU A 68 -15.36 12.03 9.57
C LEU A 68 -15.52 13.31 10.37
N GLU A 69 -14.97 13.35 11.58
CA GLU A 69 -15.01 14.53 12.47
C GLU A 69 -14.12 15.69 11.98
N GLY A 70 -13.22 15.43 11.03
CA GLY A 70 -12.29 16.43 10.51
C GLY A 70 -11.31 15.84 9.50
N PRO A 71 -10.42 16.69 8.97
CA PRO A 71 -9.47 16.25 7.96
C PRO A 71 -8.46 15.27 8.56
N ARG A 72 -8.31 14.14 7.89
CA ARG A 72 -7.34 13.08 8.19
C ARG A 72 -6.32 13.01 7.08
N PHE A 73 -5.30 12.17 7.31
CA PHE A 73 -4.27 11.89 6.32
C PHE A 73 -4.18 10.37 6.06
N PRO A 74 -5.25 9.74 5.54
CA PRO A 74 -5.22 8.34 5.16
C PRO A 74 -4.32 8.15 3.95
N HIS A 75 -3.69 6.98 3.81
CA HIS A 75 -2.78 6.71 2.70
C HIS A 75 -3.31 5.62 1.77
N ASP A 76 -3.84 4.55 2.32
CA ASP A 76 -4.33 3.38 1.57
C ASP A 76 -5.76 3.01 1.98
N MET A 77 -6.31 2.02 1.30
CA MET A 77 -7.56 1.34 1.57
C MET A 77 -7.38 -0.15 1.30
N ALA A 78 -8.27 -0.99 1.81
CA ALA A 78 -8.29 -2.39 1.46
C ALA A 78 -9.64 -2.81 0.87
N LEU A 79 -9.61 -3.92 0.12
CA LEU A 79 -10.76 -4.53 -0.50
C LEU A 79 -10.80 -6.01 -0.11
N SER A 80 -11.93 -6.47 0.42
CA SER A 80 -12.25 -7.88 0.56
C SER A 80 -13.31 -8.28 -0.48
N GLU A 81 -13.70 -9.53 -0.51
CA GLU A 81 -14.71 -9.99 -1.49
C GLU A 81 -16.04 -9.25 -1.39
N LYS A 82 -16.44 -8.84 -0.19
CA LYS A 82 -17.75 -8.22 0.08
C LYS A 82 -17.66 -6.78 0.59
N HIS A 83 -16.50 -6.39 1.15
CA HIS A 83 -16.36 -5.12 1.85
C HIS A 83 -15.20 -4.28 1.34
N VAL A 84 -15.31 -3.00 1.61
CA VAL A 84 -14.23 -2.02 1.50
C VAL A 84 -13.83 -1.62 2.91
N ILE A 85 -12.53 -1.43 3.13
CA ILE A 85 -11.98 -0.95 4.38
C ILE A 85 -11.34 0.40 4.12
N VAL A 86 -11.92 1.46 4.67
CA VAL A 86 -11.35 2.81 4.68
C VAL A 86 -10.72 3.10 6.03
N MET A 87 -9.79 4.05 6.08
CA MET A 87 -9.00 4.33 7.27
C MET A 87 -9.25 5.75 7.78
N ASP A 88 -9.48 5.87 9.09
CA ASP A 88 -9.49 7.13 9.82
C ASP A 88 -8.32 7.12 10.82
N PRO A 89 -7.11 7.49 10.34
CA PRO A 89 -5.91 7.42 11.15
C PRO A 89 -5.85 8.54 12.20
N PRO A 90 -5.09 8.35 13.30
CA PRO A 90 -4.82 9.40 14.26
C PRO A 90 -4.01 10.56 13.67
N LEU A 91 -3.25 10.30 12.59
CA LEU A 91 -2.48 11.32 11.89
C LEU A 91 -3.41 12.25 11.11
N ARG A 92 -3.37 13.54 11.41
CA ARG A 92 -4.24 14.52 10.80
C ARG A 92 -3.51 15.80 10.41
N VAL A 93 -4.15 16.57 9.53
CA VAL A 93 -3.63 17.87 9.11
C VAL A 93 -3.76 18.86 10.26
N SER A 94 -2.67 19.51 10.64
CA SER A 94 -2.65 20.48 11.73
C SER A 94 -3.38 21.77 11.35
N GLN A 95 -4.54 22.00 11.96
CA GLN A 95 -5.31 23.21 11.77
C GLN A 95 -4.52 24.47 12.21
N LYS A 96 -3.67 24.33 13.21
CA LYS A 96 -2.80 25.41 13.69
C LYS A 96 -1.76 25.79 12.62
N ALA A 97 -1.15 24.81 11.97
CA ALA A 97 -0.20 25.04 10.89
C ALA A 97 -0.89 25.70 9.69
N LEU A 98 -2.05 25.18 9.27
CA LEU A 98 -2.82 25.75 8.15
C LEU A 98 -3.22 27.22 8.39
N ARG A 99 -3.69 27.57 9.58
CA ARG A 99 -4.01 28.97 9.95
C ARG A 99 -2.79 29.89 9.91
N ALA A 100 -1.60 29.34 10.12
CA ALA A 100 -0.33 30.05 9.99
C ALA A 100 0.23 30.06 8.56
N GLY A 101 -0.55 29.59 7.55
CA GLY A 101 -0.11 29.48 6.15
C GLY A 101 0.97 28.42 5.92
N ARG A 102 1.07 27.41 6.79
CA ARG A 102 2.05 26.34 6.71
C ARG A 102 1.36 25.00 6.61
N TRP A 103 1.98 24.07 5.91
CA TRP A 103 1.62 22.66 5.98
C TRP A 103 2.21 22.03 7.25
N GLY A 104 1.47 21.13 7.87
CA GLY A 104 1.95 20.37 9.02
C GLY A 104 0.98 19.24 9.38
N LEU A 105 1.52 18.19 9.94
CA LEU A 105 0.79 17.06 10.48
C LEU A 105 0.85 17.10 12.02
N GLU A 106 -0.11 16.49 12.66
CA GLU A 106 -0.15 16.29 14.10
C GLU A 106 -0.70 14.91 14.43
N LEU A 107 -0.15 14.33 15.50
CA LEU A 107 -0.56 13.05 16.04
C LEU A 107 -1.01 13.28 17.49
N PRO A 108 -2.32 13.50 17.74
CA PRO A 108 -2.81 13.67 19.09
C PRO A 108 -2.59 12.40 19.91
N PRO A 109 -2.10 12.52 21.16
CA PRO A 109 -1.92 11.36 22.02
C PRO A 109 -3.23 10.59 22.19
N GLU A 110 -3.11 9.27 22.29
CA GLU A 110 -4.23 8.36 22.60
C GLU A 110 -5.39 8.37 21.58
N THR A 111 -5.25 9.04 20.43
CA THR A 111 -6.25 8.94 19.36
C THR A 111 -6.15 7.56 18.71
N PRO A 112 -7.21 6.74 18.72
CA PRO A 112 -7.16 5.42 18.14
C PRO A 112 -7.01 5.48 16.61
N MET A 113 -6.45 4.43 16.03
CA MET A 113 -6.63 4.12 14.63
C MET A 113 -8.02 3.53 14.43
N ARG A 114 -8.80 4.01 13.47
CA ARG A 114 -10.11 3.47 13.14
C ARG A 114 -10.14 2.92 11.72
N PHE A 115 -10.75 1.76 11.59
CA PHE A 115 -11.02 1.13 10.30
C PHE A 115 -12.54 1.14 10.06
N GLY A 116 -12.97 1.77 8.97
CA GLY A 116 -14.36 1.81 8.54
C GLY A 116 -14.64 0.72 7.53
N ILE A 117 -15.49 -0.23 7.87
CA ILE A 117 -15.84 -1.37 7.01
C ILE A 117 -17.26 -1.15 6.49
N LEU A 118 -17.41 -1.15 5.17
CA LEU A 118 -18.71 -1.01 4.50
C LEU A 118 -18.82 -2.00 3.33
N PRO A 119 -20.05 -2.40 2.95
CA PRO A 119 -20.23 -3.24 1.76
C PRO A 119 -19.68 -2.55 0.51
N GLN A 120 -19.14 -3.33 -0.44
CA GLN A 120 -18.76 -2.79 -1.76
C GLN A 120 -19.94 -2.06 -2.42
N GLY A 121 -19.74 -0.82 -2.88
CA GLY A 121 -20.81 0.00 -3.44
C GLY A 121 -21.87 0.45 -2.41
N GLY A 122 -21.61 0.27 -1.12
CA GLY A 122 -22.50 0.68 -0.04
C GLY A 122 -22.47 2.17 0.24
N SER A 123 -23.55 2.71 0.84
CA SER A 123 -23.61 4.09 1.31
C SER A 123 -22.63 4.34 2.45
N GLY A 124 -22.08 5.53 2.55
CA GLY A 124 -21.25 5.96 3.67
C GLY A 124 -21.93 5.83 5.04
N ASP A 125 -23.26 5.90 5.10
CA ASP A 125 -24.00 5.67 6.34
C ASP A 125 -23.97 4.19 6.81
N SER A 126 -23.57 3.27 5.94
CA SER A 126 -23.40 1.84 6.27
C SER A 126 -22.03 1.50 6.86
N VAL A 127 -21.15 2.49 6.99
CA VAL A 127 -19.80 2.27 7.55
C VAL A 127 -19.92 1.83 9.00
N ARG A 128 -19.31 0.69 9.30
CA ARG A 128 -19.10 0.22 10.67
C ARG A 128 -17.66 0.50 11.07
N TRP A 129 -17.47 1.27 12.14
CA TRP A 129 -16.16 1.66 12.63
C TRP A 129 -15.64 0.69 13.68
N PHE A 130 -14.35 0.34 13.55
CA PHE A 130 -13.59 -0.51 14.45
C PHE A 130 -12.36 0.25 14.92
N GLU A 131 -12.12 0.25 16.22
CA GLU A 131 -10.97 0.94 16.82
C GLU A 131 -9.88 -0.04 17.19
N THR A 132 -8.64 0.40 17.10
CA THR A 132 -7.44 -0.28 17.58
C THR A 132 -6.49 0.73 18.22
N GLU A 133 -5.41 0.22 18.82
CA GLU A 133 -4.36 1.07 19.38
C GLU A 133 -3.85 2.10 18.34
N PRO A 134 -3.38 3.27 18.82
CA PRO A 134 -2.81 4.29 17.93
C PRO A 134 -1.69 3.69 17.06
N CYS A 135 -1.85 3.81 15.76
CA CYS A 135 -0.85 3.41 14.78
C CYS A 135 -1.13 4.13 13.45
N TYR A 136 -0.27 3.91 12.48
CA TYR A 136 -0.49 4.35 11.11
C TYR A 136 -0.30 3.20 10.14
N VAL A 137 -0.97 3.25 9.00
CA VAL A 137 -0.82 2.26 7.93
C VAL A 137 -0.57 3.03 6.64
N TYR A 138 0.64 2.88 6.08
CA TYR A 138 0.89 3.35 4.73
C TYR A 138 0.30 2.38 3.73
N HIS A 139 0.65 1.08 3.83
CA HIS A 139 0.22 0.11 2.84
C HIS A 139 -0.40 -1.12 3.48
N THR A 140 -1.50 -1.56 2.87
CA THR A 140 -2.15 -2.84 3.13
C THR A 140 -1.63 -3.89 2.15
N ILE A 141 -1.62 -5.14 2.58
CA ILE A 141 -1.36 -6.28 1.69
C ILE A 141 -2.68 -6.74 1.09
N ASN A 142 -3.59 -7.24 1.93
CA ASN A 142 -4.87 -7.75 1.48
C ASN A 142 -5.89 -7.79 2.63
N ALA A 143 -7.17 -7.97 2.28
CA ALA A 143 -8.23 -8.23 3.23
C ALA A 143 -9.18 -9.30 2.70
N TRP A 144 -9.80 -10.07 3.61
CA TRP A 144 -10.76 -11.11 3.25
C TRP A 144 -11.74 -11.39 4.39
N GLU A 145 -12.83 -12.10 4.08
CA GLU A 145 -13.77 -12.60 5.09
C GLU A 145 -13.37 -13.99 5.58
N GLU A 146 -13.43 -14.20 6.89
CA GLU A 146 -13.23 -15.49 7.54
C GLU A 146 -14.31 -15.71 8.61
N GLY A 147 -15.37 -16.43 8.25
CA GLY A 147 -16.56 -16.55 9.10
C GLY A 147 -17.26 -15.20 9.29
N ASP A 148 -17.42 -14.79 10.56
CA ASP A 148 -18.01 -13.49 10.93
C ASP A 148 -16.97 -12.37 11.01
N GLU A 149 -15.71 -12.64 10.65
CA GLU A 149 -14.63 -11.66 10.73
C GLU A 149 -14.22 -11.16 9.35
N VAL A 150 -13.81 -9.89 9.30
CA VAL A 150 -12.99 -9.34 8.23
C VAL A 150 -11.54 -9.32 8.72
N VAL A 151 -10.66 -9.92 7.95
CA VAL A 151 -9.22 -9.97 8.22
C VAL A 151 -8.52 -8.95 7.34
N LEU A 152 -7.60 -8.19 7.89
CA LEU A 152 -6.74 -7.24 7.18
C LEU A 152 -5.28 -7.52 7.54
N VAL A 153 -4.44 -7.65 6.53
CA VAL A 153 -2.98 -7.73 6.71
C VAL A 153 -2.32 -6.53 6.06
N GLY A 154 -1.35 -5.94 6.74
CA GLY A 154 -0.64 -4.75 6.25
C GLY A 154 0.57 -4.41 7.09
N CYS A 155 1.19 -3.28 6.78
CA CYS A 155 2.37 -2.76 7.48
C CYS A 155 1.94 -1.74 8.53
N ARG A 156 2.11 -2.09 9.83
CA ARG A 156 1.77 -1.22 10.96
C ARG A 156 2.95 -0.34 11.33
N VAL A 157 2.77 0.97 11.32
CA VAL A 157 3.75 1.97 11.75
C VAL A 157 3.33 2.54 13.10
N LEU A 158 4.17 2.39 14.12
CA LEU A 158 3.88 2.84 15.49
C LEU A 158 4.19 4.32 15.70
N ASP A 159 5.22 4.84 15.03
CA ASP A 159 5.63 6.24 15.12
C ASP A 159 5.68 6.88 13.71
N PRO A 160 4.53 7.40 13.22
CA PRO A 160 4.46 8.02 11.89
C PRO A 160 5.05 9.44 11.85
N LEU A 161 5.37 10.04 13.01
CA LEU A 161 6.01 11.35 13.12
C LEU A 161 7.28 11.25 14.00
N PRO A 162 8.34 10.60 13.52
CA PRO A 162 9.57 10.45 14.28
C PRO A 162 10.20 11.81 14.61
N PRO A 163 10.98 11.91 15.69
CA PRO A 163 11.59 13.15 16.11
C PRO A 163 12.54 13.71 15.06
N ILE A 164 12.46 15.03 14.87
CA ILE A 164 13.32 15.77 13.94
C ILE A 164 14.71 15.89 14.57
N ASP A 165 15.75 15.45 13.84
CA ASP A 165 17.14 15.66 14.23
C ASP A 165 17.67 16.97 13.62
N PRO A 166 17.93 18.00 14.43
CA PRO A 166 18.45 19.28 13.91
C PRO A 166 19.80 19.16 13.20
N SER A 167 20.56 18.10 13.43
CA SER A 167 21.85 17.88 12.77
C SER A 167 21.72 17.62 11.26
N ASP A 168 20.53 17.22 10.79
CA ASP A 168 20.20 17.06 9.37
C ASP A 168 19.98 18.41 8.65
N GLY A 169 20.10 19.54 9.36
CA GLY A 169 20.06 20.89 8.81
C GLY A 169 18.73 21.23 8.15
N ILE A 170 18.79 21.83 6.96
CA ILE A 170 17.57 22.23 6.21
C ILE A 170 16.70 21.03 5.77
N TYR A 171 17.23 19.84 5.76
CA TYR A 171 16.53 18.61 5.39
C TYR A 171 15.95 17.86 6.60
N ALA A 172 16.15 18.33 7.82
CA ALA A 172 15.79 17.62 9.06
C ALA A 172 14.33 17.12 9.08
N VAL A 173 13.38 17.96 8.66
CA VAL A 173 11.95 17.58 8.58
C VAL A 173 11.73 16.47 7.55
N MET A 174 12.32 16.60 6.36
CA MET A 174 12.21 15.61 5.30
C MET A 174 12.85 14.28 5.74
N MET A 175 14.03 14.35 6.34
CA MET A 175 14.77 13.17 6.81
C MET A 175 13.99 12.43 7.90
N ALA A 176 13.35 13.14 8.83
CA ALA A 176 12.49 12.55 9.84
C ALA A 176 11.30 11.81 9.18
N ASN A 177 10.60 12.45 8.24
CA ASN A 177 9.46 11.84 7.55
C ASN A 177 9.82 10.61 6.69
N LEU A 178 11.10 10.46 6.31
CA LEU A 178 11.61 9.30 5.59
C LEU A 178 12.13 8.19 6.52
N GLN A 179 12.07 8.39 7.84
CA GLN A 179 12.40 7.36 8.81
C GLN A 179 11.12 6.63 9.21
N MET A 180 11.01 5.41 8.74
CA MET A 180 9.84 4.58 8.98
C MET A 180 10.28 3.30 9.69
N THR A 181 9.53 2.92 10.71
CA THR A 181 9.63 1.61 11.34
C THR A 181 8.27 0.98 11.27
N ALA A 182 8.17 -0.08 10.49
CA ALA A 182 6.94 -0.80 10.24
C ALA A 182 7.13 -2.29 10.57
N GLU A 183 6.07 -2.93 10.97
CA GLU A 183 6.00 -4.37 11.21
C GLU A 183 4.86 -4.99 10.42
N LEU A 184 4.98 -6.25 10.07
CA LEU A 184 3.91 -7.01 9.43
C LEU A 184 2.86 -7.34 10.48
N TYR A 185 1.60 -6.95 10.24
CA TYR A 185 0.54 -7.02 11.24
C TYR A 185 -0.77 -7.52 10.65
N GLU A 186 -1.52 -8.28 11.44
CA GLU A 186 -2.88 -8.76 11.16
C GLU A 186 -3.88 -8.09 12.10
N TRP A 187 -4.93 -7.51 11.53
CA TRP A 187 -6.14 -7.08 12.24
C TRP A 187 -7.30 -7.99 11.90
N ARG A 188 -8.15 -8.25 12.88
CA ARG A 188 -9.39 -9.01 12.73
C ARG A 188 -10.54 -8.23 13.33
N PHE A 189 -11.56 -8.02 12.54
CA PHE A 189 -12.74 -7.24 12.89
C PHE A 189 -13.95 -8.15 12.94
N ASP A 190 -14.46 -8.41 14.14
CA ASP A 190 -15.68 -9.23 14.32
C ASP A 190 -16.91 -8.42 13.91
N MET A 191 -17.47 -8.74 12.75
CA MET A 191 -18.64 -8.05 12.17
C MET A 191 -19.92 -8.29 12.97
N ARG A 192 -19.98 -9.28 13.86
CA ARG A 192 -21.11 -9.52 14.73
C ARG A 192 -21.02 -8.71 16.02
N THR A 193 -19.88 -8.75 16.72
CA THR A 193 -19.72 -8.13 18.04
C THR A 193 -19.18 -6.69 17.99
N GLY A 194 -18.47 -6.29 16.93
CA GLY A 194 -17.79 -5.00 16.84
C GLY A 194 -16.41 -4.98 17.50
N GLN A 195 -15.91 -6.13 17.93
CA GLN A 195 -14.59 -6.22 18.55
C GLN A 195 -13.48 -6.21 17.49
N THR A 196 -12.36 -5.58 17.84
CA THR A 196 -11.11 -5.63 17.09
C THR A 196 -10.09 -6.42 17.88
N ARG A 197 -9.34 -7.26 17.19
CA ARG A 197 -8.12 -7.90 17.72
C ARG A 197 -7.03 -7.83 16.68
N GLY A 198 -5.78 -7.91 17.11
CA GLY A 198 -4.66 -7.90 16.17
C GLY A 198 -3.43 -8.54 16.77
N ARG A 199 -2.47 -8.85 15.89
CA ARG A 199 -1.19 -9.44 16.27
C ARG A 199 -0.09 -9.07 15.28
N THR A 200 1.11 -8.88 15.79
CA THR A 200 2.31 -8.82 14.97
C THR A 200 2.58 -10.20 14.37
N LEU A 201 2.77 -10.24 13.05
CA LEU A 201 3.16 -11.44 12.32
C LEU A 201 4.69 -11.55 12.23
N ASP A 202 5.36 -10.41 12.03
CA ASP A 202 6.82 -10.30 11.98
C ASP A 202 7.25 -8.88 12.35
N ASP A 203 8.33 -8.73 13.11
CA ASP A 203 8.84 -7.45 13.63
C ASP A 203 10.00 -6.86 12.81
N ARG A 204 10.38 -7.50 11.69
CA ARG A 204 11.35 -6.91 10.76
C ARG A 204 10.81 -5.63 10.19
N ASN A 205 11.70 -4.63 10.09
CA ASN A 205 11.33 -3.35 9.50
C ASN A 205 11.14 -3.49 7.98
N THR A 206 9.91 -3.84 7.56
CA THR A 206 9.54 -4.01 6.16
C THR A 206 8.29 -3.21 5.82
N GLU A 207 8.25 -2.72 4.58
CA GLU A 207 7.14 -1.93 4.06
C GLU A 207 7.04 -2.10 2.53
N PHE A 208 6.20 -1.29 1.86
CA PHE A 208 5.94 -1.39 0.42
C PHE A 208 5.66 -2.83 -0.01
N PRO A 209 4.62 -3.43 0.56
CA PRO A 209 4.28 -4.81 0.28
C PRO A 209 3.71 -4.96 -1.12
N SER A 210 4.04 -6.08 -1.76
CA SER A 210 3.36 -6.52 -2.97
C SER A 210 2.87 -7.95 -2.80
N MET A 211 1.94 -8.35 -3.64
CA MET A 211 1.39 -9.70 -3.69
C MET A 211 0.91 -10.01 -5.11
N ASN A 212 0.43 -11.23 -5.33
CA ASN A 212 -0.33 -11.54 -6.53
C ASN A 212 -1.69 -10.80 -6.48
N VAL A 213 -1.80 -9.71 -7.22
CA VAL A 213 -2.99 -8.83 -7.20
C VAL A 213 -4.27 -9.52 -7.69
N GLU A 214 -4.15 -10.64 -8.42
CA GLU A 214 -5.29 -11.46 -8.82
C GLU A 214 -5.92 -12.25 -7.66
N GLN A 215 -5.24 -12.26 -6.49
CA GLN A 215 -5.76 -12.81 -5.23
C GLN A 215 -6.39 -11.74 -4.33
N LEU A 216 -6.53 -10.50 -4.79
CA LEU A 216 -7.11 -9.41 -4.01
C LEU A 216 -8.52 -9.77 -3.53
N GLY A 217 -8.78 -9.56 -2.24
CA GLY A 217 -10.06 -9.85 -1.59
C GLY A 217 -10.23 -11.29 -1.12
N ARG A 218 -9.24 -12.17 -1.31
CA ARG A 218 -9.25 -13.57 -0.90
C ARG A 218 -8.17 -13.85 0.14
N PRO A 219 -8.27 -14.94 0.93
CA PRO A 219 -7.22 -15.33 1.85
C PRO A 219 -5.87 -15.41 1.12
N THR A 220 -4.92 -14.58 1.54
CA THR A 220 -3.58 -14.47 0.94
C THR A 220 -2.56 -15.08 1.88
N ARG A 221 -1.72 -15.95 1.34
CA ARG A 221 -0.64 -16.60 2.05
C ARG A 221 0.69 -15.86 1.90
N PHE A 222 0.98 -15.35 0.70
CA PHE A 222 2.29 -14.79 0.38
C PHE A 222 2.24 -13.28 0.15
N SER A 223 3.25 -12.59 0.71
CA SER A 223 3.56 -11.20 0.37
C SER A 223 5.06 -11.00 0.21
N TYR A 224 5.42 -9.96 -0.54
CA TYR A 224 6.80 -9.59 -0.86
C TYR A 224 7.00 -8.14 -0.44
N ASN A 225 7.62 -7.95 0.72
CA ASN A 225 7.84 -6.63 1.28
C ASN A 225 9.29 -6.22 1.08
N VAL A 226 9.57 -4.95 0.89
CA VAL A 226 10.95 -4.48 0.90
C VAL A 226 11.42 -4.22 2.32
N ARG A 227 12.65 -4.62 2.65
CA ARG A 227 13.27 -4.32 3.93
C ARG A 227 13.84 -2.90 3.89
N LEU A 228 13.49 -2.11 4.90
CA LEU A 228 14.00 -0.76 5.04
C LEU A 228 15.40 -0.80 5.61
N ALA A 229 16.38 -0.30 4.84
CA ALA A 229 17.72 -0.08 5.34
C ALA A 229 17.72 1.05 6.38
N GLY A 230 18.63 0.97 7.33
CA GLY A 230 18.80 2.03 8.33
C GLY A 230 19.16 3.39 7.73
N ARG A 231 19.29 4.41 8.62
CA ARG A 231 19.67 5.78 8.23
C ARG A 231 20.73 5.85 7.11
N PRO A 232 20.81 6.93 6.34
CA PRO A 232 20.21 8.25 6.63
C PRO A 232 18.84 8.50 5.97
N THR A 233 18.39 7.67 5.04
CA THR A 233 17.16 7.93 4.28
C THR A 233 16.44 6.62 3.97
N LEU A 234 15.22 6.73 3.45
CA LEU A 234 14.43 5.59 3.00
C LEU A 234 15.11 4.90 1.83
N ARG A 235 15.67 3.72 2.08
CA ARG A 235 16.32 2.84 1.09
C ARG A 235 15.93 1.40 1.38
N PHE A 236 15.91 0.57 0.35
CA PHE A 236 15.48 -0.81 0.44
C PHE A 236 16.66 -1.72 0.09
N ASP A 237 17.16 -2.48 1.05
CA ASP A 237 18.36 -3.31 0.90
C ASP A 237 18.08 -4.79 0.63
N ALA A 238 16.80 -5.20 0.78
CA ALA A 238 16.38 -6.58 0.56
C ALA A 238 14.89 -6.66 0.20
N ILE A 239 14.47 -7.82 -0.30
CA ILE A 239 13.07 -8.24 -0.40
C ILE A 239 12.86 -9.39 0.57
N VAL A 240 11.76 -9.34 1.32
CA VAL A 240 11.34 -10.40 2.24
C VAL A 240 10.04 -11.00 1.73
N LYS A 241 10.04 -12.29 1.39
CA LYS A 241 8.82 -13.07 1.17
C LYS A 241 8.32 -13.57 2.50
N TYR A 242 7.09 -13.30 2.83
CA TYR A 242 6.40 -13.83 3.99
C TYR A 242 5.42 -14.93 3.59
N ASP A 243 5.38 -15.99 4.38
CA ASP A 243 4.32 -16.98 4.42
C ASP A 243 3.48 -16.74 5.68
N THR A 244 2.35 -16.06 5.53
CA THR A 244 1.49 -15.67 6.67
C THR A 244 0.83 -16.87 7.36
N ARG A 245 0.78 -18.04 6.71
CA ARG A 245 0.22 -19.28 7.26
C ARG A 245 1.21 -19.99 8.19
N THR A 246 2.47 -20.10 7.78
CA THR A 246 3.51 -20.79 8.57
C THR A 246 4.28 -19.84 9.48
N GLY A 247 4.29 -18.54 9.21
CA GLY A 247 5.12 -17.54 9.87
C GLY A 247 6.58 -17.57 9.36
N GLU A 248 6.87 -18.35 8.32
CA GLU A 248 8.20 -18.37 7.73
C GLU A 248 8.45 -17.14 6.86
N ALA A 249 9.72 -16.75 6.78
CA ALA A 249 10.15 -15.67 5.90
C ALA A 249 11.46 -16.01 5.20
N ALA A 250 11.51 -15.75 3.89
CA ALA A 250 12.70 -15.87 3.07
C ALA A 250 13.16 -14.48 2.59
N THR A 251 14.47 -14.24 2.63
CA THR A 251 15.03 -12.92 2.28
C THR A 251 15.99 -13.04 1.11
N HIS A 252 15.83 -12.13 0.13
CA HIS A 252 16.83 -11.87 -0.89
C HIS A 252 17.48 -10.51 -0.63
N GLU A 253 18.77 -10.51 -0.32
CA GLU A 253 19.55 -9.28 -0.12
C GLU A 253 20.15 -8.81 -1.45
N PHE A 254 20.03 -7.51 -1.73
CA PHE A 254 20.63 -6.94 -2.95
C PHE A 254 22.15 -6.85 -2.88
N GLY A 255 22.70 -6.87 -1.66
CA GLY A 255 24.13 -6.77 -1.39
C GLY A 255 24.59 -5.35 -1.03
N PRO A 256 25.84 -5.19 -0.59
CA PRO A 256 26.35 -3.92 -0.11
C PRO A 256 26.32 -2.80 -1.16
N GLY A 257 25.76 -1.64 -0.79
CA GLY A 257 25.65 -0.48 -1.69
C GLY A 257 24.61 -0.63 -2.80
N ARG A 258 23.73 -1.62 -2.70
CA ARG A 258 22.68 -1.88 -3.68
C ARG A 258 21.32 -1.72 -3.05
N TYR A 259 20.46 -0.96 -3.70
CA TYR A 259 19.14 -0.61 -3.16
C TYR A 259 18.06 -0.80 -4.21
N GLY A 260 16.98 -1.46 -3.79
CA GLY A 260 15.84 -1.78 -4.63
C GLY A 260 14.75 -0.73 -4.66
N SER A 261 13.66 -1.08 -5.29
CA SER A 261 12.36 -0.38 -5.27
C SER A 261 11.29 -1.29 -4.67
N GLU A 262 10.05 -0.80 -4.55
CA GLU A 262 8.89 -1.69 -4.45
C GLU A 262 8.99 -2.79 -5.51
N SER A 263 8.55 -3.99 -5.15
CA SER A 263 8.87 -5.19 -5.92
C SER A 263 7.60 -5.94 -6.32
N PRO A 264 6.92 -5.51 -7.42
CA PRO A 264 5.67 -6.12 -7.87
C PRO A 264 5.84 -7.59 -8.26
N PHE A 265 4.78 -8.36 -7.98
CA PHE A 265 4.65 -9.74 -8.42
C PHE A 265 4.14 -9.80 -9.87
N ALA A 266 4.72 -10.69 -10.66
CA ALA A 266 4.30 -11.01 -12.02
C ALA A 266 4.01 -12.52 -12.13
N PRO A 267 2.77 -12.95 -12.39
CA PRO A 267 2.44 -14.36 -12.51
C PRO A 267 3.16 -15.00 -13.71
N ARG A 268 3.62 -16.25 -13.54
CA ARG A 268 4.24 -17.02 -14.63
C ARG A 268 3.24 -17.32 -15.73
N ASP A 269 2.02 -17.67 -15.34
CA ASP A 269 0.89 -17.90 -16.21
C ASP A 269 -0.28 -17.02 -15.78
N PRO A 270 -0.58 -15.92 -16.51
CA PRO A 270 -1.69 -15.04 -16.14
C PRO A 270 -3.05 -15.74 -16.11
N SER A 271 -3.26 -16.82 -16.87
CA SER A 271 -4.52 -17.56 -16.87
C SER A 271 -4.76 -18.34 -15.56
N ARG A 272 -3.71 -18.57 -14.79
CA ARG A 272 -3.73 -19.26 -13.49
C ARG A 272 -3.52 -18.33 -12.29
N ALA A 273 -3.37 -17.03 -12.52
CA ALA A 273 -3.05 -16.08 -11.45
C ALA A 273 -4.14 -16.01 -10.36
N MET A 274 -5.39 -16.32 -10.72
CA MET A 274 -6.51 -16.41 -9.76
C MET A 274 -6.62 -17.76 -9.05
N ASP A 275 -5.82 -18.77 -9.44
CA ASP A 275 -5.79 -20.08 -8.79
C ASP A 275 -5.01 -19.97 -7.46
N PRO A 276 -5.62 -20.29 -6.30
CA PRO A 276 -4.94 -20.20 -5.00
C PRO A 276 -3.68 -21.10 -4.91
N ASP A 277 -3.64 -22.22 -5.64
CA ASP A 277 -2.48 -23.12 -5.67
C ASP A 277 -1.33 -22.55 -6.51
N SER A 278 -1.56 -21.46 -7.24
CA SER A 278 -0.57 -20.73 -8.05
C SER A 278 -0.26 -19.34 -7.50
N GLU A 279 -0.63 -19.04 -6.25
CA GLU A 279 -0.50 -17.71 -5.64
C GLU A 279 0.92 -17.13 -5.75
N ASP A 280 1.96 -17.97 -5.56
CA ASP A 280 3.37 -17.59 -5.67
C ASP A 280 4.09 -18.17 -6.89
N ASP A 281 3.35 -18.77 -7.86
CA ASP A 281 3.96 -19.22 -9.12
C ASP A 281 4.17 -18.06 -10.08
N GLY A 282 5.31 -17.39 -9.90
CA GLY A 282 5.64 -16.20 -10.66
C GLY A 282 7.02 -15.65 -10.35
N TYR A 283 7.14 -14.38 -10.59
CA TYR A 283 8.37 -13.61 -10.40
C TYR A 283 8.11 -12.35 -9.59
N VAL A 284 9.12 -11.93 -8.86
CA VAL A 284 9.18 -10.62 -8.20
C VAL A 284 10.23 -9.78 -8.91
N LEU A 285 9.86 -8.57 -9.32
CA LEU A 285 10.72 -7.68 -10.08
C LEU A 285 11.09 -6.47 -9.22
N SER A 286 12.37 -6.06 -9.25
CA SER A 286 12.81 -4.85 -8.56
C SER A 286 13.76 -4.04 -9.43
N PHE A 287 13.58 -2.72 -9.46
CA PHE A 287 14.60 -1.81 -9.96
C PHE A 287 15.68 -1.66 -8.89
N VAL A 288 16.90 -2.06 -9.20
CA VAL A 288 18.02 -2.00 -8.27
C VAL A 288 19.04 -0.99 -8.77
N HIS A 289 19.40 -0.04 -7.92
CA HIS A 289 20.53 0.87 -8.15
C HIS A 289 21.74 0.42 -7.34
N ASP A 290 22.88 0.33 -8.01
CA ASP A 290 24.16 0.00 -7.42
C ASP A 290 25.00 1.28 -7.27
N GLU A 291 25.17 1.75 -6.03
CA GLU A 291 25.94 2.94 -5.70
C GLU A 291 27.45 2.75 -5.96
N ASN A 292 27.95 1.51 -5.98
CA ASN A 292 29.36 1.26 -6.23
C ASN A 292 29.72 1.44 -7.71
N THR A 293 28.82 1.08 -8.61
CA THR A 293 29.02 1.15 -10.06
C THR A 293 28.28 2.29 -10.72
N GLN A 294 27.37 2.96 -9.98
CA GLN A 294 26.45 4.00 -10.47
C GLN A 294 25.56 3.52 -11.62
N ARG A 295 25.20 2.23 -11.62
CA ARG A 295 24.35 1.60 -12.64
C ARG A 295 23.04 1.11 -12.02
N SER A 296 22.03 1.02 -12.86
CA SER A 296 20.74 0.45 -12.47
C SER A 296 20.41 -0.76 -13.33
N GLU A 297 19.67 -1.68 -12.75
CA GLU A 297 19.18 -2.90 -13.41
C GLU A 297 17.80 -3.24 -12.91
N VAL A 298 17.07 -4.05 -13.65
CA VAL A 298 15.91 -4.80 -13.12
C VAL A 298 16.38 -6.20 -12.76
N VAL A 299 16.16 -6.61 -11.52
CA VAL A 299 16.35 -8.00 -11.10
C VAL A 299 15.01 -8.71 -11.18
N VAL A 300 15.04 -9.96 -11.67
CA VAL A 300 13.88 -10.86 -11.75
C VAL A 300 14.15 -12.06 -10.86
N LEU A 301 13.37 -12.19 -9.80
CA LEU A 301 13.53 -13.23 -8.79
C LEU A 301 12.40 -14.26 -8.91
N PRO A 302 12.67 -15.57 -8.80
CA PRO A 302 11.60 -16.56 -8.74
C PRO A 302 10.85 -16.41 -7.41
N ALA A 303 9.55 -16.17 -7.47
CA ALA A 303 8.75 -15.97 -6.27
C ALA A 303 8.61 -17.21 -5.39
N LEU A 304 8.65 -18.40 -6.00
CA LEU A 304 8.67 -19.70 -5.29
C LEU A 304 9.90 -19.86 -4.40
N ASP A 305 11.09 -19.46 -4.89
CA ASP A 305 12.36 -19.57 -4.17
C ASP A 305 13.16 -18.27 -4.30
N LEU A 306 12.75 -17.28 -3.52
CA LEU A 306 13.36 -15.94 -3.50
C LEU A 306 14.86 -15.99 -3.12
N ALA A 307 15.24 -16.95 -2.27
CA ALA A 307 16.60 -17.08 -1.76
C ALA A 307 17.58 -17.62 -2.82
N SER A 308 17.10 -18.30 -3.86
CA SER A 308 17.96 -18.81 -4.95
C SER A 308 18.62 -17.70 -5.78
N GLY A 309 18.16 -16.47 -5.62
CA GLY A 309 18.68 -15.30 -6.34
C GLY A 309 18.01 -15.09 -7.70
N PRO A 310 18.46 -14.05 -8.45
CA PRO A 310 17.79 -13.64 -9.67
C PRO A 310 18.00 -14.63 -10.82
N VAL A 311 16.91 -14.98 -11.50
CA VAL A 311 16.91 -15.76 -12.75
C VAL A 311 17.28 -14.90 -13.96
N ALA A 312 17.11 -13.58 -13.84
CA ALA A 312 17.51 -12.64 -14.88
C ALA A 312 17.90 -11.28 -14.27
N ARG A 313 18.78 -10.58 -14.98
CA ARG A 313 19.17 -9.19 -14.71
C ARG A 313 19.14 -8.41 -16.02
N VAL A 314 18.41 -7.32 -16.04
CA VAL A 314 18.29 -6.43 -17.21
C VAL A 314 19.00 -5.12 -16.89
N LEU A 315 20.18 -4.94 -17.48
CA LEU A 315 20.94 -3.70 -17.30
C LEU A 315 20.24 -2.54 -17.98
N LEU A 316 20.05 -1.46 -17.25
CA LEU A 316 19.39 -0.27 -17.77
C LEU A 316 20.42 0.71 -18.35
N PRO A 317 20.07 1.40 -19.45
CA PRO A 317 20.97 2.33 -20.12
C PRO A 317 21.23 3.63 -19.31
N ARG A 318 20.37 3.88 -18.32
CA ARG A 318 20.44 5.09 -17.48
C ARG A 318 20.19 4.72 -16.02
N ARG A 319 20.65 5.59 -15.12
CA ARG A 319 20.31 5.51 -13.70
C ARG A 319 18.80 5.67 -13.53
N VAL A 320 18.20 4.78 -12.77
CA VAL A 320 16.83 4.91 -12.27
C VAL A 320 16.92 5.48 -10.85
N PRO A 321 16.22 6.59 -10.55
CA PRO A 321 16.11 7.08 -9.19
C PRO A 321 15.50 6.03 -8.27
N LEU A 322 15.86 6.07 -6.99
CA LEU A 322 15.14 5.29 -5.98
C LEU A 322 13.71 5.80 -5.93
N GLY A 323 12.77 4.97 -6.36
CA GLY A 323 11.35 5.31 -6.43
C GLY A 323 10.58 4.63 -5.30
N PHE A 324 9.33 5.06 -5.10
CA PHE A 324 8.45 4.43 -4.12
C PHE A 324 7.69 3.27 -4.76
N HIS A 325 6.80 3.57 -5.70
CA HIS A 325 5.88 2.57 -6.23
C HIS A 325 6.28 2.07 -7.62
N ALA A 326 6.00 0.78 -7.83
CA ALA A 326 6.12 0.10 -9.11
C ALA A 326 4.90 -0.81 -9.32
N CYS A 327 4.54 -1.07 -10.57
CA CYS A 327 3.49 -2.02 -10.89
C CYS A 327 3.92 -2.92 -12.05
N TRP A 328 3.39 -4.12 -12.06
CA TRP A 328 3.44 -5.01 -13.21
C TRP A 328 2.22 -4.78 -14.10
N VAL A 329 2.45 -4.51 -15.38
CA VAL A 329 1.39 -4.42 -16.39
C VAL A 329 1.56 -5.60 -17.33
N PRO A 330 0.59 -6.54 -17.39
CA PRO A 330 0.66 -7.65 -18.32
C PRO A 330 0.81 -7.16 -19.78
N GLY A 331 1.69 -7.81 -20.54
CA GLY A 331 1.81 -7.55 -21.97
C GLY A 331 0.53 -7.95 -22.71
N THR A 332 0.10 -7.14 -23.68
CA THR A 332 -1.00 -7.44 -24.59
C THR A 332 -0.47 -8.01 -25.88
#